data_69dcaef1f99e16ef8848cd3dd34c611d
#
_entry.id   69dcaef1f99e16ef8848cd3dd34c611d
#
_cell.length_a   1.000
_cell.length_b   1.000
_cell.length_c   1.000
_cell.angle_alpha   90.00
_cell.angle_beta   90.00
_cell.angle_gamma   90.00
#
_symmetry.space_group_name_H-M   'P 1'
#
loop_
_entity.id
_entity.type
_entity.pdbx_description
1 polymer ?
#
loop_
_entity_poly.entity_id
_entity_poly.type
_entity_poly.pdbx_seq_one_letter_code
_entity_poly.pdbx_strand_id
1 'polypeptide(L)'
;MKTYQFLTKTSGLLFAGAFLFSLTSCLGSGDESFILEDEIKGVLHVDGIPTDAEATASPVIPENEQTTSLPNATCSVEENENGVAIASINMTGVWDATNNAWLNLAGTGGSNGRIQNVWVDVDDTPKGIDVYNTADGDGSRTVLADLVFLVDNSGSMSEEANGLAAQIKDWSSKLASSGLDIRFGCVGYGESRFNNTSIGGGINLTTADGLKAYLDRSSGTSRTQGFEGNDASALQSAATSGKYDNGSAYNECGMVALRFADQQFAFRSGANRIYVNFTDEPNQPGGKEDWSVDFLKDSKNWTPAQGTIHTVWSNYGSYSWRPLYDEDPKLMSTYTGGTSKDVDPYFSNATLEDLPVTGAMQNSYIIRFTNIEDKMDGQPHTVKITVQSADKAVKAVKTFNVVFGNKEN
;
A
#
# COMPACT_ATOMS: atom_id res chain seq x y z
N MET A 1 -28.20 -4.08 52.15
CA MET A 1 -29.49 -3.38 51.89
C MET A 1 -29.59 -3.12 50.40
N LYS A 2 -30.48 -3.85 49.73
CA LYS A 2 -30.92 -3.79 48.33
C LYS A 2 -29.88 -3.77 47.20
N THR A 3 -29.60 -4.95 46.72
CA THR A 3 -29.07 -5.35 45.43
C THR A 3 -30.04 -4.99 44.30
N TYR A 4 -29.54 -4.37 43.25
CA TYR A 4 -30.24 -4.35 41.97
C TYR A 4 -29.37 -5.02 40.88
N GLN A 5 -29.82 -6.20 40.48
CA GLN A 5 -29.35 -6.87 39.28
C GLN A 5 -29.98 -6.18 38.06
N PHE A 6 -29.16 -5.75 37.12
CA PHE A 6 -29.62 -5.41 35.78
C PHE A 6 -29.33 -6.56 34.84
N LEU A 7 -30.39 -7.22 34.43
CA LEU A 7 -30.43 -8.15 33.29
C LEU A 7 -30.46 -7.33 32.02
N THR A 8 -29.38 -7.36 31.24
CA THR A 8 -29.42 -6.92 29.84
C THR A 8 -29.81 -8.09 28.98
N LYS A 9 -31.03 -8.10 28.48
CA LYS A 9 -31.46 -8.95 27.38
C LYS A 9 -30.99 -8.32 26.08
N THR A 10 -30.04 -8.92 25.41
CA THR A 10 -29.75 -8.67 24.00
C THR A 10 -30.80 -9.39 23.16
N SER A 11 -31.73 -8.63 22.62
CA SER A 11 -32.65 -9.11 21.59
C SER A 11 -31.99 -8.86 20.25
N GLY A 12 -31.45 -9.90 19.64
CA GLY A 12 -31.10 -9.88 18.21
C GLY A 12 -32.39 -9.76 17.39
N LEU A 13 -32.53 -8.69 16.65
CA LEU A 13 -33.56 -8.55 15.62
C LEU A 13 -32.93 -8.97 14.29
N LEU A 14 -33.25 -10.20 13.88
CA LEU A 14 -33.15 -10.61 12.49
C LEU A 14 -34.20 -9.82 11.68
N PHE A 15 -33.77 -8.91 10.84
CA PHE A 15 -34.60 -8.40 9.75
C PHE A 15 -34.39 -9.27 8.52
N ALA A 16 -35.11 -10.36 8.46
CA ALA A 16 -35.43 -11.03 7.19
C ALA A 16 -36.55 -10.23 6.53
N GLY A 17 -36.17 -9.32 5.62
CA GLY A 17 -37.13 -8.62 4.76
C GLY A 17 -37.71 -9.56 3.72
N ALA A 18 -38.70 -10.35 4.10
CA ALA A 18 -39.51 -11.07 3.12
C ALA A 18 -40.47 -10.08 2.43
N PHE A 19 -40.14 -9.69 1.21
CA PHE A 19 -41.10 -9.06 0.32
C PHE A 19 -42.11 -10.14 -0.16
N LEU A 20 -43.21 -10.25 0.56
CA LEU A 20 -44.39 -11.01 0.11
C LEU A 20 -45.12 -10.17 -0.94
N PHE A 21 -44.89 -10.47 -2.20
CA PHE A 21 -45.85 -10.09 -3.24
C PHE A 21 -47.05 -11.05 -3.15
N SER A 22 -48.16 -10.56 -2.68
CA SER A 22 -49.45 -11.26 -2.77
C SER A 22 -49.92 -11.21 -4.23
N LEU A 23 -49.75 -12.30 -4.97
CA LEU A 23 -50.48 -12.57 -6.19
C LEU A 23 -51.68 -13.42 -5.85
N THR A 24 -52.86 -12.80 -5.84
CA THR A 24 -54.14 -13.49 -5.82
C THR A 24 -54.40 -14.17 -7.16
N SER A 25 -54.45 -15.48 -7.08
CA SER A 25 -55.20 -16.47 -7.83
C SER A 25 -55.62 -16.26 -9.30
N CYS A 26 -55.20 -17.22 -10.13
CA CYS A 26 -56.11 -17.95 -10.97
C CYS A 26 -55.67 -19.41 -11.03
N LEU A 27 -56.63 -20.32 -10.75
CA LEU A 27 -56.44 -21.76 -10.82
C LEU A 27 -56.14 -22.20 -12.25
N GLY A 28 -55.05 -22.95 -12.41
CA GLY A 28 -54.74 -23.76 -13.57
C GLY A 28 -53.78 -24.85 -13.11
N SER A 29 -54.25 -26.11 -13.11
CA SER A 29 -53.49 -27.31 -12.82
C SER A 29 -52.43 -27.55 -13.89
N GLY A 30 -51.17 -27.46 -13.53
CA GLY A 30 -50.07 -27.86 -14.38
C GLY A 30 -48.78 -27.79 -13.57
N ASP A 31 -48.01 -28.86 -13.58
CA ASP A 31 -46.72 -29.00 -12.94
C ASP A 31 -45.78 -27.81 -13.22
N GLU A 32 -45.75 -26.84 -12.32
CA GLU A 32 -44.71 -25.83 -12.27
C GLU A 32 -43.78 -26.13 -11.09
N SER A 33 -42.83 -27.04 -11.31
CA SER A 33 -41.69 -27.18 -10.44
C SER A 33 -40.72 -26.05 -10.72
N PHE A 34 -40.82 -25.02 -9.93
CA PHE A 34 -39.77 -24.18 -9.36
C PHE A 34 -38.45 -24.00 -10.12
N ILE A 35 -38.42 -22.97 -10.93
CA ILE A 35 -37.19 -22.28 -11.40
C ILE A 35 -36.79 -21.13 -10.45
N LEU A 36 -37.28 -21.11 -9.22
CA LEU A 36 -37.03 -19.97 -8.29
C LEU A 36 -35.82 -20.12 -7.36
N GLU A 37 -35.25 -21.31 -7.21
CA GLU A 37 -34.08 -21.48 -6.34
C GLU A 37 -32.75 -21.19 -7.04
N ASP A 38 -32.64 -21.41 -8.34
CA ASP A 38 -31.41 -21.17 -9.07
C ASP A 38 -31.23 -19.69 -9.53
N GLU A 39 -32.33 -18.97 -9.76
CA GLU A 39 -32.28 -17.54 -10.07
C GLU A 39 -31.98 -16.67 -8.82
N ILE A 40 -32.37 -17.12 -7.63
CA ILE A 40 -32.08 -16.39 -6.39
C ILE A 40 -30.62 -16.58 -5.94
N LYS A 41 -29.96 -17.67 -6.27
CA LYS A 41 -28.56 -17.91 -5.97
C LYS A 41 -27.58 -16.99 -6.75
N GLY A 42 -28.06 -16.40 -7.87
CA GLY A 42 -27.25 -15.51 -8.71
C GLY A 42 -27.22 -14.04 -8.28
N VAL A 43 -27.92 -13.63 -7.23
CA VAL A 43 -28.14 -12.19 -6.92
C VAL A 43 -27.82 -11.84 -5.47
N LEU A 44 -27.32 -12.75 -4.66
CA LEU A 44 -26.90 -12.43 -3.30
C LEU A 44 -25.48 -11.90 -3.29
N HIS A 45 -25.36 -10.58 -3.18
CA HIS A 45 -24.09 -9.93 -2.90
C HIS A 45 -23.55 -10.39 -1.54
N VAL A 46 -22.33 -10.89 -1.53
CA VAL A 46 -21.62 -11.23 -0.29
C VAL A 46 -21.02 -9.95 0.28
N ASP A 47 -21.48 -9.52 1.44
CA ASP A 47 -21.04 -8.29 2.10
C ASP A 47 -21.05 -7.05 1.19
N GLY A 48 -22.06 -6.97 0.31
CA GLY A 48 -22.21 -5.89 -0.66
C GLY A 48 -21.30 -5.99 -1.89
N ILE A 49 -20.54 -7.08 -2.04
CA ILE A 49 -19.67 -7.31 -3.19
C ILE A 49 -20.51 -7.87 -4.34
N PRO A 50 -20.50 -7.23 -5.53
CA PRO A 50 -21.18 -7.74 -6.72
C PRO A 50 -20.66 -9.11 -7.14
N THR A 51 -21.53 -9.93 -7.74
CA THR A 51 -21.14 -11.25 -8.27
C THR A 51 -20.35 -11.11 -9.58
N ASP A 52 -19.61 -12.16 -9.95
CA ASP A 52 -18.88 -12.18 -11.23
C ASP A 52 -19.81 -12.14 -12.45
N ALA A 53 -21.10 -12.54 -12.29
CA ALA A 53 -22.09 -12.41 -13.33
C ALA A 53 -22.45 -10.94 -13.68
N GLU A 54 -22.21 -10.02 -12.75
CA GLU A 54 -22.41 -8.58 -12.93
C GLU A 54 -21.15 -7.89 -13.45
N ALA A 55 -20.01 -8.58 -13.46
CA ALA A 55 -18.75 -8.04 -13.92
C ALA A 55 -18.83 -7.67 -15.41
N THR A 56 -18.15 -6.58 -15.76
CA THR A 56 -17.97 -6.17 -17.14
C THR A 56 -16.53 -6.43 -17.57
N ALA A 57 -16.32 -6.68 -18.86
CA ALA A 57 -14.99 -6.87 -19.39
C ALA A 57 -14.12 -5.61 -19.18
N SER A 58 -12.89 -5.80 -18.75
CA SER A 58 -11.90 -4.74 -18.61
C SER A 58 -11.61 -4.07 -19.96
N PRO A 59 -11.49 -2.74 -20.02
CA PRO A 59 -11.00 -2.07 -21.21
C PRO A 59 -9.61 -2.58 -21.61
N VAL A 60 -9.39 -2.78 -22.89
CA VAL A 60 -8.07 -3.11 -23.42
C VAL A 60 -7.27 -1.81 -23.60
N ILE A 61 -6.24 -1.63 -22.80
CA ILE A 61 -5.36 -0.47 -22.83
C ILE A 61 -3.97 -0.92 -23.25
N PRO A 62 -3.52 -0.62 -24.48
CA PRO A 62 -2.17 -0.91 -24.92
C PRO A 62 -1.13 -0.18 -24.04
N GLU A 63 0.06 -0.75 -23.89
CA GLU A 63 1.12 -0.19 -23.04
C GLU A 63 1.48 1.25 -23.45
N ASN A 64 1.56 1.51 -24.75
CA ASN A 64 1.86 2.84 -25.30
C ASN A 64 0.71 3.86 -25.17
N GLU A 65 -0.48 3.44 -24.72
CA GLU A 65 -1.61 4.32 -24.44
C GLU A 65 -1.82 4.58 -22.95
N GLN A 66 -1.06 3.93 -22.09
CA GLN A 66 -1.13 4.22 -20.66
C GLN A 66 -0.62 5.63 -20.37
N THR A 67 -1.38 6.37 -19.59
CA THR A 67 -1.09 7.78 -19.26
C THR A 67 -0.43 7.93 -17.89
N THR A 68 -0.52 6.90 -17.05
CA THR A 68 0.09 6.85 -15.72
C THR A 68 0.37 5.41 -15.31
N SER A 69 1.21 5.22 -14.29
CA SER A 69 1.44 3.92 -13.65
C SER A 69 0.56 3.81 -12.42
N LEU A 70 -0.06 2.64 -12.21
CA LEU A 70 -0.75 2.37 -10.96
C LEU A 70 0.28 2.13 -9.84
N PRO A 71 0.00 2.61 -8.61
CA PRO A 71 0.78 2.27 -7.44
C PRO A 71 0.87 0.76 -7.23
N ASN A 72 1.86 0.31 -6.49
CA ASN A 72 1.90 -1.05 -6.02
C ASN A 72 0.74 -1.32 -5.05
N ALA A 73 0.30 -2.56 -5.00
CA ALA A 73 -0.87 -2.96 -4.22
C ALA A 73 -0.57 -4.24 -3.44
N THR A 74 -1.14 -4.35 -2.25
CA THR A 74 -1.16 -5.59 -1.47
C THR A 74 -2.49 -6.30 -1.65
N CYS A 75 -2.48 -7.62 -1.55
CA CYS A 75 -3.69 -8.41 -1.53
C CYS A 75 -3.71 -9.27 -0.27
N SER A 76 -4.86 -9.29 0.40
CA SER A 76 -5.14 -10.17 1.54
C SER A 76 -6.43 -10.93 1.27
N VAL A 77 -6.59 -12.08 1.95
CA VAL A 77 -7.80 -12.89 1.91
C VAL A 77 -8.32 -13.06 3.32
N GLU A 78 -9.61 -12.84 3.50
CA GLU A 78 -10.32 -13.03 4.75
C GLU A 78 -11.56 -13.88 4.50
N GLU A 79 -11.98 -14.68 5.46
CA GLU A 79 -13.27 -15.35 5.42
C GLU A 79 -14.30 -14.54 6.20
N ASN A 80 -15.49 -14.37 5.62
CA ASN A 80 -16.60 -13.75 6.33
C ASN A 80 -17.27 -14.74 7.31
N GLU A 81 -18.28 -14.28 8.05
CA GLU A 81 -19.02 -15.09 9.03
C GLU A 81 -19.67 -16.35 8.42
N ASN A 82 -19.87 -16.40 7.10
CA ASN A 82 -20.44 -17.51 6.37
C ASN A 82 -19.39 -18.44 5.73
N GLY A 83 -18.10 -18.20 6.00
CA GLY A 83 -16.99 -18.97 5.43
C GLY A 83 -16.74 -18.70 3.95
N VAL A 84 -17.18 -17.55 3.43
CA VAL A 84 -16.89 -17.13 2.05
C VAL A 84 -15.58 -16.36 2.04
N ALA A 85 -14.67 -16.76 1.16
CA ALA A 85 -13.40 -16.08 1.00
C ALA A 85 -13.57 -14.75 0.25
N ILE A 86 -13.06 -13.68 0.83
CA ILE A 86 -13.07 -12.33 0.27
C ILE A 86 -11.62 -11.90 0.07
N ALA A 87 -11.24 -11.62 -1.17
CA ALA A 87 -9.98 -10.98 -1.49
C ALA A 87 -10.13 -9.45 -1.38
N SER A 88 -9.14 -8.81 -0.78
CA SER A 88 -9.05 -7.36 -0.63
C SER A 88 -7.73 -6.86 -1.18
N ILE A 89 -7.79 -6.03 -2.23
CA ILE A 89 -6.64 -5.33 -2.77
C ILE A 89 -6.57 -3.95 -2.12
N ASN A 90 -5.44 -3.64 -1.48
CA ASN A 90 -5.17 -2.34 -0.91
C ASN A 90 -4.18 -1.58 -1.79
N MET A 91 -4.54 -0.38 -2.23
CA MET A 91 -3.77 0.46 -3.14
C MET A 91 -3.87 1.92 -2.72
N THR A 92 -2.79 2.68 -2.82
CA THR A 92 -2.81 4.13 -2.61
C THR A 92 -3.47 4.86 -3.77
N GLY A 93 -3.73 6.17 -3.60
CA GLY A 93 -4.44 6.99 -4.59
C GLY A 93 -3.76 7.03 -5.95
N VAL A 94 -4.57 7.16 -6.99
CA VAL A 94 -4.15 7.37 -8.38
C VAL A 94 -4.35 8.85 -8.72
N TRP A 95 -3.28 9.52 -9.13
CA TRP A 95 -3.31 10.92 -9.50
C TRP A 95 -3.71 11.13 -10.96
N ASP A 96 -4.67 12.01 -11.18
CA ASP A 96 -5.05 12.51 -12.49
C ASP A 96 -4.36 13.86 -12.73
N ALA A 97 -3.27 13.83 -13.51
CA ALA A 97 -2.50 15.03 -13.81
C ALA A 97 -3.26 16.01 -14.73
N THR A 98 -4.20 15.53 -15.53
CA THR A 98 -4.99 16.37 -16.45
C THR A 98 -6.00 17.22 -15.68
N ASN A 99 -6.69 16.60 -14.72
CA ASN A 99 -7.71 17.28 -13.93
C ASN A 99 -7.17 17.81 -12.60
N ASN A 100 -5.88 17.59 -12.31
CA ASN A 100 -5.20 17.99 -11.07
C ASN A 100 -5.96 17.52 -9.82
N ALA A 101 -6.33 16.23 -9.79
CA ALA A 101 -7.16 15.64 -8.76
C ALA A 101 -6.80 14.16 -8.49
N TRP A 102 -7.12 13.69 -7.29
CA TRP A 102 -7.11 12.26 -7.01
C TRP A 102 -8.36 11.61 -7.60
N LEU A 103 -8.19 10.45 -8.25
CA LEU A 103 -9.34 9.69 -8.74
C LEU A 103 -10.18 9.16 -7.58
N ASN A 104 -11.49 9.12 -7.78
CA ASN A 104 -12.39 8.31 -7.00
C ASN A 104 -12.74 7.08 -7.83
N LEU A 105 -12.32 5.90 -7.36
CA LEU A 105 -12.59 4.66 -8.07
C LEU A 105 -14.03 4.19 -7.78
N ALA A 106 -14.66 3.61 -8.79
CA ALA A 106 -15.97 3.00 -8.71
C ALA A 106 -15.92 1.61 -9.34
N GLY A 107 -16.38 0.61 -8.60
CA GLY A 107 -16.41 -0.79 -8.98
C GLY A 107 -17.59 -1.16 -9.87
N THR A 108 -17.93 -2.44 -9.88
CA THR A 108 -18.99 -3.02 -10.70
C THR A 108 -20.34 -2.33 -10.44
N GLY A 109 -21.02 -1.91 -11.51
CA GLY A 109 -22.28 -1.17 -11.40
C GLY A 109 -22.12 0.32 -11.03
N GLY A 110 -20.92 0.78 -10.75
CA GLY A 110 -20.64 2.15 -10.28
C GLY A 110 -21.01 2.35 -8.81
N SER A 111 -20.66 3.51 -8.25
CA SER A 111 -20.99 3.86 -6.87
C SER A 111 -21.09 5.38 -6.68
N ASN A 112 -21.95 5.83 -5.76
CA ASN A 112 -22.10 7.26 -5.41
C ASN A 112 -22.27 8.19 -6.62
N GLY A 113 -23.06 7.77 -7.63
CA GLY A 113 -23.28 8.49 -8.88
C GLY A 113 -22.12 8.45 -9.87
N ARG A 114 -21.08 7.68 -9.58
CA ARG A 114 -19.92 7.47 -10.46
C ARG A 114 -20.16 6.24 -11.34
N ILE A 115 -19.69 6.32 -12.58
CA ILE A 115 -19.64 5.18 -13.51
C ILE A 115 -18.41 4.35 -13.16
N GLN A 116 -18.51 3.02 -13.34
CA GLN A 116 -17.39 2.10 -13.18
C GLN A 116 -16.15 2.62 -13.94
N ASN A 117 -15.02 2.70 -13.25
CA ASN A 117 -13.76 3.18 -13.80
C ASN A 117 -12.55 2.33 -13.33
N VAL A 118 -12.80 1.27 -12.59
CA VAL A 118 -11.81 0.26 -12.23
C VAL A 118 -12.37 -1.15 -12.47
N TRP A 119 -11.51 -2.04 -12.93
CA TRP A 119 -11.80 -3.47 -13.20
C TRP A 119 -10.71 -4.32 -12.61
N VAL A 120 -11.07 -5.52 -12.19
CA VAL A 120 -10.12 -6.55 -11.75
C VAL A 120 -10.42 -7.83 -12.52
N ASP A 121 -9.37 -8.41 -13.11
CA ASP A 121 -9.40 -9.74 -13.67
C ASP A 121 -8.49 -10.66 -12.85
N VAL A 122 -8.92 -11.89 -12.60
CA VAL A 122 -8.11 -12.96 -12.00
C VAL A 122 -7.99 -14.07 -13.04
N ASP A 123 -6.77 -14.41 -13.46
CA ASP A 123 -6.49 -15.34 -14.56
C ASP A 123 -7.37 -15.06 -15.79
N ASP A 124 -7.38 -13.78 -16.21
CA ASP A 124 -8.18 -13.25 -17.31
C ASP A 124 -9.73 -13.36 -17.13
N THR A 125 -10.20 -13.73 -15.95
CA THR A 125 -11.63 -13.78 -15.64
C THR A 125 -12.03 -12.50 -14.90
N PRO A 126 -12.98 -11.70 -15.44
CA PRO A 126 -13.48 -10.49 -14.79
C PRO A 126 -14.15 -10.80 -13.45
N LYS A 127 -13.93 -9.98 -12.47
CA LYS A 127 -14.50 -10.07 -11.12
C LYS A 127 -15.54 -8.98 -10.87
N GLY A 128 -16.63 -9.37 -10.20
CA GLY A 128 -17.51 -8.42 -9.55
C GLY A 128 -16.80 -7.78 -8.38
N ILE A 129 -16.66 -6.45 -8.37
CA ILE A 129 -15.86 -5.75 -7.38
C ILE A 129 -16.64 -4.66 -6.67
N ASP A 130 -16.43 -4.57 -5.35
CA ASP A 130 -16.79 -3.44 -4.50
C ASP A 130 -15.55 -2.58 -4.21
N VAL A 131 -15.70 -1.27 -4.24
CA VAL A 131 -14.60 -0.33 -4.04
C VAL A 131 -14.93 0.67 -2.95
N TYR A 132 -14.08 0.70 -1.93
CA TYR A 132 -14.07 1.71 -0.91
C TYR A 132 -12.96 2.72 -1.17
N ASN A 133 -13.31 4.02 -1.17
CA ASN A 133 -12.34 5.12 -1.25
C ASN A 133 -12.22 5.77 0.14
N THR A 134 -11.03 5.89 0.67
CA THR A 134 -10.80 6.57 1.96
C THR A 134 -11.37 7.99 1.96
N ALA A 135 -11.27 8.69 0.82
CA ALA A 135 -11.79 10.05 0.64
C ALA A 135 -13.33 10.16 0.76
N ASP A 136 -14.08 9.07 0.60
CA ASP A 136 -15.54 9.07 0.77
C ASP A 136 -15.97 9.18 2.25
N GLY A 137 -15.08 8.87 3.18
CA GLY A 137 -15.19 9.25 4.59
C GLY A 137 -16.34 8.61 5.39
N ASP A 138 -16.91 7.49 4.93
CA ASP A 138 -18.04 6.85 5.61
C ASP A 138 -17.62 6.08 6.87
N GLY A 139 -16.31 5.92 7.11
CA GLY A 139 -15.76 5.23 8.28
C GLY A 139 -16.10 3.73 8.35
N SER A 140 -16.70 3.16 7.30
CA SER A 140 -17.12 1.76 7.29
C SER A 140 -15.94 0.80 7.27
N ARG A 141 -14.77 1.27 6.84
CA ARG A 141 -13.54 0.47 6.72
C ARG A 141 -12.31 1.31 7.05
N THR A 142 -11.31 0.65 7.63
CA THR A 142 -10.03 1.27 7.95
C THR A 142 -8.98 0.73 7.00
N VAL A 143 -8.35 1.62 6.23
CA VAL A 143 -7.19 1.26 5.40
C VAL A 143 -5.99 1.06 6.29
N LEU A 144 -5.35 -0.11 6.16
CA LEU A 144 -4.11 -0.42 6.85
C LEU A 144 -2.93 0.10 6.02
N ALA A 145 -1.98 0.79 6.66
CA ALA A 145 -0.75 1.24 6.02
C ALA A 145 0.46 1.04 6.94
N ASP A 146 1.54 0.53 6.37
CA ASP A 146 2.84 0.43 7.01
C ASP A 146 3.80 1.36 6.28
N LEU A 147 4.19 2.44 6.93
CA LEU A 147 4.99 3.52 6.38
C LEU A 147 6.40 3.48 6.95
N VAL A 148 7.39 3.30 6.10
CA VAL A 148 8.80 3.24 6.49
C VAL A 148 9.58 4.42 5.93
N PHE A 149 10.24 5.16 6.81
CA PHE A 149 11.18 6.21 6.46
C PHE A 149 12.57 5.62 6.24
N LEU A 150 13.10 5.83 5.05
CA LEU A 150 14.49 5.52 4.71
C LEU A 150 15.23 6.85 4.73
N VAL A 151 16.10 7.05 5.70
CA VAL A 151 16.73 8.35 5.96
C VAL A 151 18.22 8.24 5.75
N ASP A 152 18.72 8.94 4.77
CA ASP A 152 20.14 9.18 4.64
C ASP A 152 20.63 9.94 5.88
N ASN A 153 21.64 9.39 6.55
CA ASN A 153 22.22 9.96 7.76
C ASN A 153 23.71 10.30 7.60
N SER A 154 24.16 10.44 6.34
CA SER A 154 25.50 10.90 6.00
C SER A 154 25.76 12.31 6.52
N GLY A 155 27.02 12.70 6.52
CA GLY A 155 27.44 14.00 7.04
C GLY A 155 26.85 15.19 6.26
N SER A 156 26.59 15.03 4.96
CA SER A 156 25.97 16.04 4.09
C SER A 156 24.55 16.41 4.53
N MET A 157 23.78 15.44 5.07
CA MET A 157 22.45 15.64 5.62
C MET A 157 22.41 16.37 6.97
N SER A 158 23.53 16.91 7.45
CA SER A 158 23.61 17.50 8.81
C SER A 158 22.72 18.72 9.02
N GLU A 159 22.47 19.50 7.98
CA GLU A 159 21.62 20.69 8.04
C GLU A 159 20.13 20.31 8.02
N GLU A 160 19.78 19.28 7.25
CA GLU A 160 18.41 18.77 7.08
C GLU A 160 17.91 17.95 8.27
N ALA A 161 18.80 17.19 8.91
CA ALA A 161 18.44 16.11 9.83
C ALA A 161 17.50 16.53 10.98
N ASN A 162 17.67 17.71 11.54
CA ASN A 162 16.81 18.19 12.62
C ASN A 162 15.44 18.68 12.11
N GLY A 163 15.44 19.40 10.98
CA GLY A 163 14.20 19.85 10.31
C GLY A 163 13.36 18.68 9.83
N LEU A 164 14.00 17.73 9.16
CA LEU A 164 13.37 16.51 8.67
C LEU A 164 12.76 15.68 9.81
N ALA A 165 13.53 15.46 10.90
CA ALA A 165 13.00 14.73 12.06
C ALA A 165 11.80 15.42 12.70
N ALA A 166 11.79 16.76 12.78
CA ALA A 166 10.65 17.52 13.28
C ALA A 166 9.42 17.31 12.38
N GLN A 167 9.59 17.40 11.07
CA GLN A 167 8.53 17.18 10.09
C GLN A 167 8.01 15.73 10.11
N ILE A 168 8.88 14.72 10.16
CA ILE A 168 8.46 13.31 10.27
C ILE A 168 7.60 13.09 11.50
N LYS A 169 7.98 13.65 12.65
CA LYS A 169 7.22 13.53 13.90
C LYS A 169 5.85 14.18 13.83
N ASP A 170 5.77 15.38 13.27
CA ASP A 170 4.52 16.11 13.10
C ASP A 170 3.60 15.39 12.11
N TRP A 171 4.13 15.02 10.95
CA TRP A 171 3.38 14.31 9.91
C TRP A 171 2.86 12.93 10.40
N SER A 172 3.71 12.14 11.07
CA SER A 172 3.30 10.85 11.63
C SER A 172 2.14 11.00 12.62
N SER A 173 2.14 12.08 13.41
CA SER A 173 1.06 12.37 14.35
C SER A 173 -0.25 12.71 13.65
N LYS A 174 -0.18 13.49 12.58
CA LYS A 174 -1.34 13.88 11.78
C LYS A 174 -1.91 12.68 11.04
N LEU A 175 -1.06 11.86 10.43
CA LEU A 175 -1.48 10.63 9.78
C LEU A 175 -2.13 9.64 10.77
N ALA A 176 -1.57 9.47 11.96
CA ALA A 176 -2.16 8.62 13.00
C ALA A 176 -3.54 9.10 13.45
N SER A 177 -3.86 10.40 13.29
CA SER A 177 -5.18 10.99 13.62
C SER A 177 -6.14 11.07 12.43
N SER A 178 -5.74 10.63 11.24
CA SER A 178 -6.53 10.75 10.00
C SER A 178 -7.60 9.68 9.79
N GLY A 179 -7.76 8.74 10.73
CA GLY A 179 -8.68 7.60 10.59
C GLY A 179 -8.06 6.40 9.86
N LEU A 180 -6.80 6.49 9.44
CA LEU A 180 -6.02 5.36 8.90
C LEU A 180 -5.38 4.59 10.06
N ASP A 181 -5.31 3.25 9.97
CA ASP A 181 -4.49 2.45 10.88
C ASP A 181 -3.07 2.34 10.30
N ILE A 182 -2.19 3.22 10.79
CA ILE A 182 -0.83 3.32 10.29
C ILE A 182 0.17 2.85 11.35
N ARG A 183 1.16 2.06 10.90
CA ARG A 183 2.39 1.79 11.62
C ARG A 183 3.56 2.47 10.92
N PHE A 184 4.54 2.86 11.71
CA PHE A 184 5.68 3.62 11.25
C PHE A 184 6.98 2.89 11.56
N GLY A 185 7.85 2.79 10.56
CA GLY A 185 9.22 2.29 10.73
C GLY A 185 10.24 3.32 10.28
N CYS A 186 11.49 3.13 10.65
CA CYS A 186 12.59 3.97 10.18
C CYS A 186 13.86 3.15 10.00
N VAL A 187 14.60 3.43 8.92
CA VAL A 187 15.95 2.92 8.67
C VAL A 187 16.86 4.11 8.38
N GLY A 188 17.94 4.24 9.13
CA GLY A 188 19.02 5.18 8.84
C GLY A 188 20.14 4.48 8.06
N TYR A 189 20.59 5.10 6.97
CA TYR A 189 21.65 4.56 6.11
C TYR A 189 22.66 5.65 5.72
N GLY A 190 23.78 5.25 5.09
CA GLY A 190 24.84 6.14 4.67
C GLY A 190 26.00 6.14 5.66
N GLU A 191 25.81 6.66 6.85
CA GLU A 191 26.83 6.58 7.91
C GLU A 191 26.45 5.51 8.94
N SER A 192 27.34 4.57 9.16
CA SER A 192 27.16 3.49 10.13
C SER A 192 28.28 3.47 11.18
N ARG A 193 27.88 3.25 12.43
CA ARG A 193 28.85 2.97 13.53
C ARG A 193 29.32 1.53 13.52
N PHE A 194 28.77 0.70 12.65
CA PHE A 194 29.06 -0.72 12.54
C PHE A 194 29.93 -0.99 11.32
N ASN A 195 30.78 -1.99 11.39
CA ASN A 195 31.58 -2.42 10.26
C ASN A 195 30.74 -3.26 9.27
N ASN A 196 31.13 -3.20 7.99
CA ASN A 196 30.56 -4.03 6.92
C ASN A 196 29.02 -3.88 6.73
N THR A 197 28.52 -2.67 6.88
CA THR A 197 27.12 -2.38 6.61
C THR A 197 26.92 -0.91 6.24
N SER A 198 25.98 -0.66 5.32
CA SER A 198 25.49 0.69 5.01
C SER A 198 24.32 1.10 5.94
N ILE A 199 23.84 0.21 6.81
CA ILE A 199 22.73 0.47 7.72
C ILE A 199 23.26 1.03 9.05
N GLY A 200 22.95 2.29 9.34
CA GLY A 200 23.36 2.98 10.56
C GLY A 200 22.48 2.66 11.76
N GLY A 201 21.21 2.35 11.54
CA GLY A 201 20.24 2.07 12.61
C GLY A 201 18.83 1.89 12.10
N GLY A 202 17.88 1.70 13.02
CA GLY A 202 16.47 1.59 12.68
C GLY A 202 15.57 1.23 13.83
N ILE A 203 14.28 1.39 13.59
CA ILE A 203 13.18 0.91 14.42
C ILE A 203 12.14 0.25 13.51
N ASN A 204 11.74 -0.97 13.89
CA ASN A 204 10.68 -1.71 13.20
C ASN A 204 9.33 -1.02 13.34
N LEU A 205 8.31 -1.57 12.72
CA LEU A 205 6.97 -0.99 12.71
C LEU A 205 6.44 -0.75 14.13
N THR A 206 6.13 0.50 14.42
CA THR A 206 5.71 0.99 15.71
C THR A 206 4.61 2.05 15.58
N THR A 207 4.15 2.62 16.69
CA THR A 207 3.23 3.76 16.69
C THR A 207 3.93 5.07 16.35
N ALA A 208 3.18 6.13 16.07
CA ALA A 208 3.73 7.47 15.90
C ALA A 208 4.55 7.92 17.13
N ASP A 209 4.09 7.59 18.34
CA ASP A 209 4.82 7.92 19.58
C ASP A 209 6.11 7.12 19.72
N GLY A 210 6.12 5.84 19.30
CA GLY A 210 7.33 5.03 19.27
C GLY A 210 8.36 5.57 18.29
N LEU A 211 7.93 5.99 17.09
CA LEU A 211 8.80 6.64 16.13
C LEU A 211 9.36 7.98 16.66
N LYS A 212 8.52 8.80 17.29
CA LYS A 212 8.96 10.07 17.92
C LYS A 212 10.03 9.80 18.98
N ALA A 213 9.78 8.83 19.88
CA ALA A 213 10.73 8.46 20.92
C ALA A 213 12.07 8.02 20.31
N TYR A 214 12.04 7.25 19.20
CA TYR A 214 13.23 6.86 18.45
C TYR A 214 14.00 8.07 17.93
N LEU A 215 13.34 9.00 17.25
CA LEU A 215 13.97 10.16 16.64
C LEU A 215 14.45 11.20 17.68
N ASP A 216 13.91 11.20 18.89
CA ASP A 216 14.28 12.14 19.97
C ASP A 216 15.44 11.67 20.85
N ARG A 217 15.94 10.43 20.64
CA ARG A 217 17.10 9.89 21.40
C ARG A 217 18.38 10.68 21.18
N SER A 218 18.51 11.35 20.03
CA SER A 218 19.73 12.04 19.63
C SER A 218 19.40 13.29 18.81
N SER A 219 20.38 13.92 18.21
CA SER A 219 20.25 15.11 17.36
C SER A 219 21.05 14.95 16.07
N GLY A 220 20.76 15.80 15.08
CA GLY A 220 21.42 15.75 13.79
C GLY A 220 21.28 14.39 13.11
N THR A 221 22.24 14.01 12.31
CA THR A 221 22.28 12.73 11.58
C THR A 221 22.32 11.50 12.50
N SER A 222 22.79 11.67 13.75
CA SER A 222 22.81 10.58 14.74
C SER A 222 21.41 10.11 15.19
N ARG A 223 20.33 10.82 14.85
CA ARG A 223 18.94 10.45 15.22
C ARG A 223 18.55 9.08 14.71
N THR A 224 19.02 8.72 13.53
CA THR A 224 18.72 7.44 12.89
C THR A 224 19.84 6.41 13.01
N GLN A 225 20.85 6.68 13.86
CA GLN A 225 21.90 5.71 14.19
C GLN A 225 21.51 4.89 15.43
N GLY A 226 21.85 3.59 15.39
CA GLY A 226 21.50 2.63 16.43
C GLY A 226 20.07 2.08 16.29
N PHE A 227 19.86 0.89 16.83
CA PHE A 227 18.60 0.16 16.72
C PHE A 227 17.81 0.27 18.00
N GLU A 228 16.47 0.32 17.87
CA GLU A 228 15.52 0.38 18.97
C GLU A 228 14.30 -0.54 18.74
N GLY A 229 13.53 -0.73 19.80
CA GLY A 229 12.38 -1.63 19.84
C GLY A 229 12.72 -2.99 20.41
N ASN A 230 11.70 -3.85 20.49
CA ASN A 230 11.83 -5.19 21.11
C ASN A 230 12.76 -6.12 20.31
N ASP A 231 12.97 -5.84 19.04
CA ASP A 231 13.79 -6.60 18.11
C ASP A 231 15.10 -5.89 17.72
N ALA A 232 15.49 -4.85 18.44
CA ALA A 232 16.69 -4.05 18.18
C ALA A 232 17.96 -4.90 17.99
N SER A 233 18.15 -5.91 18.86
CA SER A 233 19.31 -6.81 18.76
C SER A 233 19.28 -7.69 17.51
N ALA A 234 18.10 -8.13 17.07
CA ALA A 234 17.93 -8.90 15.84
C ALA A 234 18.20 -8.05 14.61
N LEU A 235 17.66 -6.82 14.57
CA LEU A 235 17.92 -5.86 13.51
C LEU A 235 19.42 -5.51 13.41
N GLN A 236 20.07 -5.25 14.54
CA GLN A 236 21.51 -4.99 14.56
C GLN A 236 22.31 -6.19 14.04
N SER A 237 21.97 -7.40 14.48
CA SER A 237 22.63 -8.63 14.02
C SER A 237 22.45 -8.83 12.52
N ALA A 238 21.25 -8.57 11.99
CA ALA A 238 20.98 -8.65 10.56
C ALA A 238 21.78 -7.60 9.79
N ALA A 239 21.79 -6.35 10.24
CA ALA A 239 22.55 -5.26 9.62
C ALA A 239 24.05 -5.57 9.52
N THR A 240 24.63 -6.08 10.62
CA THR A 240 26.07 -6.36 10.70
C THR A 240 26.49 -7.71 10.11
N SER A 241 25.58 -8.44 9.49
CA SER A 241 25.86 -9.76 8.89
C SER A 241 26.76 -9.70 7.64
N GLY A 242 27.07 -8.51 7.13
CA GLY A 242 27.76 -8.29 5.86
C GLY A 242 26.85 -8.35 4.63
N LYS A 243 25.56 -8.68 4.82
CA LYS A 243 24.60 -8.77 3.72
C LYS A 243 24.19 -7.40 3.18
N TYR A 244 24.18 -6.38 4.03
CA TYR A 244 23.71 -5.03 3.72
C TYR A 244 24.86 -4.02 3.56
N ASP A 245 25.90 -4.45 2.87
CA ASP A 245 27.05 -3.64 2.53
C ASP A 245 27.08 -3.44 1.00
N ASN A 246 27.00 -2.19 0.55
CA ASN A 246 27.11 -1.88 -0.88
C ASN A 246 28.55 -1.97 -1.40
N GLY A 247 29.54 -2.08 -0.51
CA GLY A 247 30.96 -2.14 -0.88
C GLY A 247 31.52 -0.81 -1.39
N SER A 248 30.74 0.28 -1.30
CA SER A 248 31.17 1.62 -1.67
C SER A 248 31.84 2.33 -0.48
N ALA A 249 32.77 3.23 -0.75
CA ALA A 249 33.39 4.06 0.27
C ALA A 249 32.41 5.07 0.91
N TYR A 250 31.30 5.34 0.22
CA TYR A 250 30.34 6.38 0.63
C TYR A 250 29.06 5.82 1.25
N ASN A 251 28.74 4.56 1.05
CA ASN A 251 27.61 3.82 1.68
C ASN A 251 26.20 4.46 1.54
N GLU A 252 26.03 5.50 0.73
CA GLU A 252 24.78 6.23 0.55
C GLU A 252 23.92 5.54 -0.50
N CYS A 253 23.27 4.46 -0.09
CA CYS A 253 22.48 3.62 -0.98
C CYS A 253 21.08 3.36 -0.41
N GLY A 254 20.09 4.12 -0.88
CA GLY A 254 18.70 3.98 -0.48
C GLY A 254 18.13 2.58 -0.74
N MET A 255 18.62 1.90 -1.79
CA MET A 255 18.23 0.52 -2.11
C MET A 255 18.65 -0.49 -1.04
N VAL A 256 19.78 -0.28 -0.37
CA VAL A 256 20.20 -1.14 0.77
C VAL A 256 19.21 -0.97 1.92
N ALA A 257 18.86 0.28 2.25
CA ALA A 257 17.90 0.57 3.31
C ALA A 257 16.49 0.02 3.00
N LEU A 258 16.04 0.18 1.76
CA LEU A 258 14.78 -0.38 1.29
C LEU A 258 14.71 -1.89 1.48
N ARG A 259 15.72 -2.60 0.99
CA ARG A 259 15.76 -4.06 1.09
C ARG A 259 16.00 -4.55 2.51
N PHE A 260 16.70 -3.78 3.33
CA PHE A 260 16.80 -4.08 4.76
C PHE A 260 15.42 -4.03 5.41
N ALA A 261 14.67 -2.95 5.21
CA ALA A 261 13.32 -2.83 5.74
C ALA A 261 12.40 -3.96 5.23
N ASP A 262 12.37 -4.19 3.92
CA ASP A 262 11.53 -5.23 3.31
C ASP A 262 11.77 -6.63 3.91
N GLN A 263 13.04 -6.96 4.20
CA GLN A 263 13.45 -8.28 4.66
C GLN A 263 13.44 -8.46 6.19
N GLN A 264 13.50 -7.38 6.95
CA GLN A 264 13.68 -7.44 8.41
C GLN A 264 12.50 -6.90 9.19
N PHE A 265 11.64 -6.07 8.60
CA PHE A 265 10.51 -5.50 9.32
C PHE A 265 9.28 -6.41 9.27
N ALA A 266 8.51 -6.40 10.35
CA ALA A 266 7.30 -7.22 10.51
C ALA A 266 6.07 -6.53 9.91
N PHE A 267 6.03 -6.44 8.57
CA PHE A 267 4.90 -5.85 7.86
C PHE A 267 3.61 -6.63 8.12
N ARG A 268 2.53 -5.87 8.32
CA ARG A 268 1.19 -6.44 8.54
C ARG A 268 0.62 -6.98 7.23
N SER A 269 -0.05 -8.12 7.33
CA SER A 269 -0.79 -8.66 6.17
C SER A 269 -1.87 -7.67 5.72
N GLY A 270 -2.02 -7.48 4.42
CA GLY A 270 -3.01 -6.59 3.84
C GLY A 270 -2.74 -5.10 3.99
N ALA A 271 -1.72 -4.67 4.74
CA ALA A 271 -1.38 -3.26 4.82
C ALA A 271 -0.72 -2.77 3.52
N ASN A 272 -1.08 -1.57 3.08
CA ASN A 272 -0.30 -0.87 2.07
C ASN A 272 1.11 -0.63 2.60
N ARG A 273 2.13 -1.12 1.89
CA ARG A 273 3.52 -0.86 2.23
C ARG A 273 4.01 0.35 1.48
N ILE A 274 4.45 1.34 2.23
CA ILE A 274 4.87 2.63 1.68
C ILE A 274 6.24 2.95 2.26
N TYR A 275 7.16 3.34 1.38
CA TYR A 275 8.48 3.79 1.78
C TYR A 275 8.67 5.23 1.33
N VAL A 276 9.30 6.03 2.17
CA VAL A 276 9.71 7.40 1.83
C VAL A 276 11.21 7.51 2.01
N ASN A 277 11.92 7.64 0.90
CA ASN A 277 13.36 7.80 0.88
C ASN A 277 13.74 9.29 0.91
N PHE A 278 14.51 9.69 1.91
CA PHE A 278 15.06 11.03 2.08
C PHE A 278 16.56 10.98 1.89
N THR A 279 17.06 11.72 0.91
CA THR A 279 18.49 11.77 0.59
C THR A 279 18.84 13.08 -0.10
N ASP A 280 20.08 13.51 0.04
CA ASP A 280 20.70 14.57 -0.75
C ASP A 280 21.69 14.01 -1.79
N GLU A 281 21.92 12.70 -1.76
CA GLU A 281 22.85 12.00 -2.64
C GLU A 281 22.15 11.04 -3.63
N PRO A 282 22.80 10.73 -4.77
CA PRO A 282 22.39 9.64 -5.65
C PRO A 282 22.40 8.29 -4.93
N ASN A 283 21.60 7.34 -5.44
CA ASN A 283 21.72 5.94 -5.01
C ASN A 283 23.08 5.37 -5.48
N GLN A 284 23.87 4.83 -4.57
CA GLN A 284 25.23 4.37 -4.81
C GLN A 284 25.34 2.85 -4.68
N PRO A 285 25.04 2.07 -5.73
CA PRO A 285 24.99 0.60 -5.64
C PRO A 285 26.35 -0.08 -5.48
N GLY A 286 27.46 0.65 -5.63
CA GLY A 286 28.82 0.09 -5.52
C GLY A 286 29.13 -0.98 -6.58
N GLY A 287 28.48 -0.93 -7.72
CA GLY A 287 28.63 -1.90 -8.81
C GLY A 287 27.91 -3.24 -8.57
N LYS A 288 27.04 -3.32 -7.54
CA LYS A 288 26.25 -4.53 -7.24
C LYS A 288 24.84 -4.38 -7.80
N GLU A 289 24.43 -5.29 -8.67
CA GLU A 289 23.08 -5.32 -9.26
C GLU A 289 21.98 -5.37 -8.22
N ASP A 290 22.20 -6.08 -7.12
CA ASP A 290 21.27 -6.18 -5.99
C ASP A 290 20.93 -4.84 -5.33
N TRP A 291 21.77 -3.84 -5.49
CA TRP A 291 21.62 -2.50 -4.91
C TRP A 291 21.32 -1.43 -5.95
N SER A 292 21.24 -1.81 -7.23
CA SER A 292 20.81 -0.93 -8.31
C SER A 292 19.31 -0.66 -8.22
N VAL A 293 18.88 0.57 -8.57
CA VAL A 293 17.47 0.90 -8.72
C VAL A 293 16.80 0.05 -9.80
N ASP A 294 17.58 -0.44 -10.76
CA ASP A 294 17.10 -1.33 -11.83
C ASP A 294 16.56 -2.66 -11.31
N PHE A 295 16.95 -3.07 -10.09
CA PHE A 295 16.37 -4.22 -9.39
C PHE A 295 14.84 -4.12 -9.27
N LEU A 296 14.30 -2.91 -9.14
CA LEU A 296 12.86 -2.65 -8.97
C LEU A 296 12.06 -2.78 -10.28
N LYS A 297 12.72 -2.85 -11.43
CA LYS A 297 12.05 -3.02 -12.74
C LYS A 297 11.48 -4.42 -12.92
N ASP A 298 12.14 -5.42 -12.36
CA ASP A 298 11.73 -6.81 -12.50
C ASP A 298 10.75 -7.18 -11.38
N SER A 299 9.52 -7.49 -11.76
CA SER A 299 8.46 -7.92 -10.83
C SER A 299 8.77 -9.23 -10.08
N LYS A 300 9.79 -9.99 -10.50
CA LYS A 300 10.29 -11.13 -9.74
C LYS A 300 11.17 -10.71 -8.56
N ASN A 301 11.81 -9.56 -8.68
CA ASN A 301 12.68 -9.00 -7.64
C ASN A 301 11.92 -8.11 -6.67
N TRP A 302 11.00 -7.30 -7.18
CA TRP A 302 10.15 -6.41 -6.41
C TRP A 302 8.70 -6.54 -6.86
N THR A 303 7.94 -7.31 -6.12
CA THR A 303 6.52 -7.52 -6.40
C THR A 303 5.70 -6.33 -5.92
N PRO A 304 4.52 -6.07 -6.46
CA PRO A 304 3.62 -5.04 -5.96
C PRO A 304 3.31 -5.15 -4.46
N ALA A 305 3.27 -6.37 -3.92
CA ALA A 305 3.05 -6.60 -2.49
C ALA A 305 4.18 -6.08 -1.59
N GLN A 306 5.37 -5.85 -2.15
CA GLN A 306 6.51 -5.29 -1.40
C GLN A 306 6.42 -3.77 -1.24
N GLY A 307 5.52 -3.11 -1.96
CA GLY A 307 5.14 -1.73 -1.70
C GLY A 307 5.65 -0.70 -2.70
N THR A 308 5.26 0.54 -2.44
CA THR A 308 5.53 1.71 -3.26
C THR A 308 6.57 2.61 -2.59
N ILE A 309 7.52 3.12 -3.35
CA ILE A 309 8.57 4.01 -2.85
C ILE A 309 8.28 5.44 -3.32
N HIS A 310 8.37 6.39 -2.41
CA HIS A 310 8.38 7.82 -2.68
C HIS A 310 9.75 8.38 -2.35
N THR A 311 10.26 9.34 -3.14
CA THR A 311 11.58 9.92 -2.94
C THR A 311 11.50 11.42 -2.72
N VAL A 312 12.08 11.88 -1.64
CA VAL A 312 12.29 13.30 -1.37
C VAL A 312 13.79 13.56 -1.49
N TRP A 313 14.14 14.32 -2.50
CA TRP A 313 15.52 14.59 -2.82
C TRP A 313 15.90 16.04 -2.53
N SER A 314 16.83 16.21 -1.58
CA SER A 314 17.41 17.50 -1.28
C SER A 314 18.54 17.78 -2.27
N ASN A 315 18.20 18.41 -3.38
CA ASN A 315 19.14 18.63 -4.48
C ASN A 315 19.99 19.88 -4.26
N TYR A 316 21.25 19.72 -3.91
CA TYR A 316 22.24 20.80 -3.79
C TYR A 316 22.73 21.39 -5.13
N GLY A 317 22.18 20.95 -6.25
CA GLY A 317 22.31 21.65 -7.53
C GLY A 317 23.56 21.42 -8.35
N SER A 318 24.57 20.69 -7.91
CA SER A 318 25.73 20.35 -8.74
C SER A 318 26.49 19.14 -8.27
N TYR A 319 25.85 17.97 -8.41
CA TYR A 319 26.61 16.73 -8.32
C TYR A 319 27.42 16.52 -9.59
N SER A 320 28.71 16.26 -9.40
CA SER A 320 29.47 15.59 -10.46
C SER A 320 29.06 14.11 -10.44
N TRP A 321 27.92 13.81 -11.07
CA TRP A 321 27.48 12.43 -11.23
C TRP A 321 28.61 11.56 -11.74
N ARG A 322 28.81 10.44 -11.11
CA ARG A 322 29.71 9.39 -11.57
C ARG A 322 28.86 8.38 -12.37
N PRO A 323 28.67 8.55 -13.69
CA PRO A 323 27.64 7.86 -14.47
C PRO A 323 27.74 6.33 -14.44
N LEU A 324 28.89 5.80 -14.02
CA LEU A 324 29.12 4.36 -13.88
C LEU A 324 28.78 3.83 -12.49
N TYR A 325 28.51 4.71 -11.51
CA TYR A 325 28.38 4.31 -10.11
C TYR A 325 27.18 4.92 -9.41
N ASP A 326 26.65 6.03 -9.91
CA ASP A 326 25.59 6.80 -9.26
C ASP A 326 24.31 6.70 -10.08
N GLU A 327 23.19 6.50 -9.41
CA GLU A 327 21.87 6.36 -10.01
C GLU A 327 20.90 7.39 -9.47
N ASP A 328 19.96 7.87 -10.30
CA ASP A 328 18.94 8.81 -9.84
C ASP A 328 18.03 8.13 -8.81
N PRO A 329 17.99 8.58 -7.54
CA PRO A 329 17.19 7.96 -6.49
C PRO A 329 15.68 8.05 -6.79
N LYS A 330 15.23 9.00 -7.63
CA LYS A 330 13.82 9.14 -8.04
C LYS A 330 13.33 7.97 -8.89
N LEU A 331 14.25 7.21 -9.49
CA LEU A 331 13.90 5.99 -10.23
C LEU A 331 13.28 4.92 -9.30
N MET A 332 13.61 4.91 -8.00
CA MET A 332 12.94 4.03 -7.04
C MET A 332 11.41 4.29 -7.04
N SER A 333 11.03 5.56 -7.07
CA SER A 333 9.61 5.94 -7.15
C SER A 333 9.01 5.60 -8.51
N THR A 334 9.70 5.92 -9.59
CA THR A 334 9.21 5.69 -10.95
C THR A 334 8.88 4.21 -11.20
N TYR A 335 9.76 3.31 -10.77
CA TYR A 335 9.58 1.86 -11.02
C TYR A 335 8.52 1.20 -10.14
N THR A 336 8.14 1.84 -9.04
CA THR A 336 7.13 1.30 -8.11
C THR A 336 5.79 2.02 -8.15
N GLY A 337 5.65 3.03 -9.03
CA GLY A 337 4.43 3.82 -9.16
C GLY A 337 4.25 4.85 -8.04
N GLY A 338 5.33 5.22 -7.37
CA GLY A 338 5.35 6.28 -6.38
C GLY A 338 5.63 7.65 -6.99
N THR A 339 5.86 8.63 -6.13
CA THR A 339 6.10 10.03 -6.50
C THR A 339 7.45 10.51 -6.02
N SER A 340 8.01 11.52 -6.65
CA SER A 340 9.23 12.17 -6.19
C SER A 340 9.03 13.68 -6.03
N LYS A 341 9.79 14.28 -5.10
CA LYS A 341 9.80 15.71 -4.84
C LYS A 341 11.22 16.19 -4.64
N ASP A 342 11.62 17.21 -5.41
CA ASP A 342 12.85 17.94 -5.15
C ASP A 342 12.57 19.01 -4.08
N VAL A 343 13.43 19.11 -3.09
CA VAL A 343 13.35 20.08 -2.00
C VAL A 343 14.67 20.84 -1.90
N ASP A 344 14.62 22.03 -1.26
CA ASP A 344 15.85 22.73 -0.92
C ASP A 344 16.55 22.07 0.29
N PRO A 345 17.85 22.36 0.49
CA PRO A 345 18.65 21.73 1.54
C PRO A 345 18.13 21.93 2.97
N TYR A 346 17.27 22.91 3.19
CA TYR A 346 16.70 23.20 4.51
C TYR A 346 15.25 22.69 4.65
N PHE A 347 14.71 22.02 3.63
CA PHE A 347 13.28 21.66 3.55
C PHE A 347 12.37 22.87 3.76
N SER A 348 12.81 24.07 3.40
CA SER A 348 12.05 25.30 3.63
C SER A 348 10.92 25.51 2.61
N ASN A 349 11.01 24.82 1.45
CA ASN A 349 10.08 24.94 0.34
C ASN A 349 9.02 23.83 0.30
N ALA A 350 9.03 22.89 1.26
CA ALA A 350 8.06 21.81 1.32
C ALA A 350 7.84 21.35 2.75
N THR A 351 6.60 21.03 3.07
CA THR A 351 6.27 20.23 4.26
C THR A 351 5.98 18.80 3.82
N LEU A 352 6.13 17.83 4.73
CA LEU A 352 5.78 16.44 4.43
C LEU A 352 4.29 16.27 4.15
N GLU A 353 3.45 17.18 4.63
CA GLU A 353 2.02 17.22 4.35
C GLU A 353 1.72 17.55 2.89
N ASP A 354 2.57 18.39 2.27
CA ASP A 354 2.44 18.79 0.86
C ASP A 354 3.00 17.75 -0.09
N LEU A 355 3.57 16.65 0.43
CA LEU A 355 4.09 15.60 -0.42
C LEU A 355 2.96 14.84 -1.11
N PRO A 356 3.13 14.49 -2.38
CA PRO A 356 2.16 13.67 -3.10
C PRO A 356 1.80 12.38 -2.40
N VAL A 357 2.72 11.78 -1.63
CA VAL A 357 2.46 10.57 -0.84
C VAL A 357 1.35 10.76 0.20
N THR A 358 1.25 11.93 0.83
CA THR A 358 0.19 12.25 1.78
C THR A 358 -1.18 12.21 1.11
N GLY A 359 -1.30 12.88 -0.04
CA GLY A 359 -2.51 12.81 -0.84
C GLY A 359 -2.83 11.40 -1.33
N ALA A 360 -1.82 10.64 -1.76
CA ALA A 360 -1.98 9.25 -2.16
C ALA A 360 -2.52 8.37 -1.02
N MET A 361 -2.01 8.54 0.20
CA MET A 361 -2.49 7.79 1.37
C MET A 361 -3.93 8.18 1.76
N GLN A 362 -4.25 9.46 1.75
CA GLN A 362 -5.59 9.96 2.07
C GLN A 362 -6.65 9.56 1.03
N ASN A 363 -6.24 9.23 -0.18
CA ASN A 363 -7.09 8.77 -1.26
C ASN A 363 -6.86 7.30 -1.62
N SER A 364 -6.53 6.48 -0.63
CA SER A 364 -6.33 5.04 -0.80
C SER A 364 -7.63 4.32 -1.10
N TYR A 365 -7.51 3.11 -1.64
CA TYR A 365 -8.63 2.25 -2.02
C TYR A 365 -8.52 0.88 -1.38
N ILE A 366 -9.69 0.30 -1.08
CA ILE A 366 -9.85 -1.13 -0.84
C ILE A 366 -10.76 -1.66 -1.95
N ILE A 367 -10.26 -2.57 -2.77
CA ILE A 367 -11.02 -3.23 -3.84
C ILE A 367 -11.27 -4.66 -3.40
N ARG A 368 -12.54 -5.05 -3.25
CA ARG A 368 -12.93 -6.38 -2.76
C ARG A 368 -13.63 -7.18 -3.83
N PHE A 369 -13.40 -8.50 -3.83
CA PHE A 369 -14.07 -9.46 -4.69
C PHE A 369 -14.11 -10.84 -4.03
N THR A 370 -14.99 -11.68 -4.53
CA THR A 370 -15.23 -13.06 -4.06
C THR A 370 -14.97 -14.08 -5.18
N ASN A 371 -15.44 -15.31 -5.00
CA ASN A 371 -15.29 -16.41 -5.95
C ASN A 371 -13.82 -16.70 -6.29
N ILE A 372 -13.02 -16.87 -5.24
CA ILE A 372 -11.60 -17.20 -5.33
C ILE A 372 -11.26 -18.57 -4.73
N GLU A 373 -12.26 -19.32 -4.30
CA GLU A 373 -12.08 -20.61 -3.60
C GLU A 373 -11.35 -21.64 -4.48
N ASP A 374 -11.54 -21.60 -5.79
CA ASP A 374 -10.82 -22.43 -6.77
C ASP A 374 -9.38 -21.96 -7.04
N LYS A 375 -9.02 -20.77 -6.55
CA LYS A 375 -7.69 -20.15 -6.64
C LYS A 375 -6.90 -20.26 -5.33
N MET A 376 -7.52 -20.80 -4.27
CA MET A 376 -6.85 -21.03 -2.98
C MET A 376 -6.14 -22.39 -2.99
N ASP A 377 -5.25 -22.58 -3.96
CA ASP A 377 -4.49 -23.81 -4.21
C ASP A 377 -2.99 -23.69 -3.86
N GLY A 378 -2.60 -22.53 -3.28
CA GLY A 378 -1.22 -22.23 -2.90
C GLY A 378 -0.32 -21.85 -4.07
N GLN A 379 -0.86 -21.72 -5.29
CA GLN A 379 -0.10 -21.31 -6.47
C GLN A 379 -0.29 -19.80 -6.73
N PRO A 380 0.64 -19.17 -7.45
CA PRO A 380 0.48 -17.80 -7.90
C PRO A 380 -0.58 -17.69 -8.99
N HIS A 381 -1.56 -16.81 -8.80
CA HIS A 381 -2.58 -16.43 -9.77
C HIS A 381 -2.33 -15.01 -10.25
N THR A 382 -2.62 -14.76 -11.52
CA THR A 382 -2.46 -13.43 -12.12
C THR A 382 -3.63 -12.54 -11.75
N VAL A 383 -3.36 -11.41 -11.12
CA VAL A 383 -4.32 -10.34 -10.87
C VAL A 383 -3.99 -9.16 -11.76
N LYS A 384 -4.97 -8.70 -12.53
CA LYS A 384 -4.84 -7.52 -13.40
C LYS A 384 -5.83 -6.46 -12.95
N ILE A 385 -5.31 -5.28 -12.61
CA ILE A 385 -6.11 -4.07 -12.31
C ILE A 385 -6.07 -3.17 -13.52
N THR A 386 -7.23 -2.74 -14.01
CA THR A 386 -7.37 -1.76 -15.08
C THR A 386 -8.11 -0.54 -14.53
N VAL A 387 -7.55 0.65 -14.73
CA VAL A 387 -8.19 1.93 -14.38
C VAL A 387 -8.33 2.77 -15.63
N GLN A 388 -9.55 3.29 -15.88
CA GLN A 388 -9.79 4.24 -16.96
C GLN A 388 -10.82 5.28 -16.49
N SER A 389 -10.41 6.56 -16.40
CA SER A 389 -11.34 7.65 -16.08
C SER A 389 -12.38 7.84 -17.20
N ALA A 390 -13.54 8.42 -16.85
CA ALA A 390 -14.63 8.60 -17.80
C ALA A 390 -14.23 9.45 -19.04
N ASP A 391 -13.40 10.44 -18.83
CA ASP A 391 -12.83 11.30 -19.88
C ASP A 391 -11.61 10.67 -20.58
N LYS A 392 -11.17 9.49 -20.13
CA LYS A 392 -9.99 8.76 -20.60
C LYS A 392 -8.66 9.52 -20.41
N ALA A 393 -8.65 10.53 -19.56
CA ALA A 393 -7.43 11.24 -19.18
C ALA A 393 -6.46 10.33 -18.41
N VAL A 394 -7.01 9.44 -17.56
CA VAL A 394 -6.25 8.41 -16.89
C VAL A 394 -6.54 7.06 -17.53
N LYS A 395 -5.49 6.39 -17.96
CA LYS A 395 -5.50 5.02 -18.47
C LYS A 395 -4.30 4.30 -17.89
N ALA A 396 -4.53 3.25 -17.13
CA ALA A 396 -3.45 2.49 -16.51
C ALA A 396 -3.84 1.02 -16.31
N VAL A 397 -2.86 0.14 -16.43
CA VAL A 397 -2.99 -1.29 -16.17
C VAL A 397 -1.83 -1.72 -15.27
N LYS A 398 -2.13 -2.55 -14.30
CA LYS A 398 -1.12 -3.22 -13.49
C LYS A 398 -1.45 -4.70 -13.37
N THR A 399 -0.46 -5.54 -13.62
CA THR A 399 -0.57 -6.99 -13.50
C THR A 399 0.46 -7.49 -12.49
N PHE A 400 0.05 -8.38 -11.61
CA PHE A 400 0.92 -8.98 -10.59
C PHE A 400 0.39 -10.35 -10.18
N ASN A 401 1.23 -11.15 -9.52
CA ASN A 401 0.85 -12.46 -9.04
C ASN A 401 0.47 -12.41 -7.56
N VAL A 402 -0.59 -13.12 -7.20
CA VAL A 402 -1.09 -13.28 -5.84
C VAL A 402 -1.22 -14.77 -5.52
N VAL A 403 -0.81 -15.17 -4.33
CA VAL A 403 -1.17 -16.45 -3.73
C VAL A 403 -2.32 -16.21 -2.77
N PHE A 404 -3.52 -16.66 -3.13
CA PHE A 404 -4.72 -16.45 -2.31
C PHE A 404 -4.77 -17.31 -1.03
N GLY A 405 -3.78 -18.13 -0.81
CA GLY A 405 -3.68 -19.06 0.31
C GLY A 405 -3.94 -20.51 -0.10
N ASN A 406 -4.00 -21.39 0.90
CA ASN A 406 -4.42 -22.78 0.72
C ASN A 406 -5.75 -22.95 1.40
N LYS A 407 -6.74 -23.49 0.71
CA LYS A 407 -7.93 -23.99 1.36
C LYS A 407 -7.54 -25.25 2.13
N GLU A 408 -7.53 -25.19 3.45
CA GLU A 408 -7.35 -26.39 4.27
C GLU A 408 -8.52 -27.34 3.97
N ASN A 409 -8.19 -28.57 3.53
CA ASN A 409 -9.17 -29.63 3.24
C ASN A 409 -9.76 -30.23 4.53
#